data_3b72e6f0d3c50edd0af3abef22d70177
#
_entry.id   3b72e6f0d3c50edd0af3abef22d70177
#
_cell.length_a   1.000
_cell.length_b   1.000
_cell.length_c   1.000
_cell.angle_alpha   90.00
_cell.angle_beta   90.00
_cell.angle_gamma   90.00
#
_symmetry.space_group_name_H-M   'P 1'
#
loop_
_entity.id
_entity.type
_entity.pdbx_description
1 polymer ?
#
loop_
_entity_poly.entity_id
_entity_poly.type
_entity_poly.pdbx_seq_one_letter_code
_entity_poly.pdbx_strand_id
1 'polypeptide(L)'
;MADQVYFEDVEVGAEIPSLVKEPDSLQLVQWAAGSGDFYQIHYDPAFAKRNGLEGPIVHGALKHAFLGELLHQWVAPGGRIKRVACSYRGMDLPNRRLTHKGKITKKYQEGARNIVELEIWAEDANGKTTTPGSAVVTLPSRA
;
A
#
# COMPACT_ATOMS: atom_id res chain seq x y z
N MET A 1 10.39 13.14 12.11
CA MET A 1 8.98 12.70 12.23
C MET A 1 8.17 13.55 11.26
N ALA A 2 7.28 12.94 10.49
CA ALA A 2 6.35 13.73 9.68
C ALA A 2 5.46 14.57 10.61
N ASP A 3 5.14 15.79 10.18
CA ASP A 3 4.22 16.64 10.93
C ASP A 3 2.83 16.01 10.92
N GLN A 4 2.09 16.19 12.05
CA GLN A 4 0.73 15.68 12.17
C GLN A 4 -0.18 16.30 11.11
N VAL A 5 -0.87 15.46 10.33
CA VAL A 5 -1.92 15.89 9.43
C VAL A 5 -3.24 15.99 10.17
N TYR A 6 -3.92 17.11 10.04
CA TYR A 6 -5.22 17.36 10.66
C TYR A 6 -6.35 17.30 9.63
N PHE A 7 -7.55 17.03 10.10
CA PHE A 7 -8.72 16.95 9.23
C PHE A 7 -8.97 18.24 8.43
N GLU A 8 -8.67 19.38 9.00
CA GLU A 8 -8.81 20.68 8.37
C GLU A 8 -7.83 20.89 7.20
N ASP A 9 -6.67 20.22 7.22
CA ASP A 9 -5.59 20.41 6.25
C ASP A 9 -5.82 19.63 4.93
N VAL A 10 -6.77 18.72 4.89
CA VAL A 10 -6.96 17.81 3.76
C VAL A 10 -8.16 18.21 2.90
N GLU A 11 -8.03 18.02 1.59
CA GLU A 11 -9.07 18.34 0.61
C GLU A 11 -9.40 17.15 -0.29
N VAL A 12 -10.67 17.02 -0.66
CA VAL A 12 -11.12 16.01 -1.63
C VAL A 12 -10.45 16.30 -2.98
N GLY A 13 -9.89 15.25 -3.59
CA GLY A 13 -9.14 15.33 -4.84
C GLY A 13 -7.63 15.49 -4.66
N ALA A 14 -7.15 15.81 -3.44
CA ALA A 14 -5.72 15.91 -3.16
C ALA A 14 -5.08 14.51 -3.09
N GLU A 15 -3.84 14.40 -3.57
CA GLU A 15 -2.99 13.22 -3.38
C GLU A 15 -2.22 13.33 -2.07
N ILE A 16 -2.03 12.19 -1.40
CA ILE A 16 -1.15 12.09 -0.24
C ILE A 16 0.29 11.80 -0.69
N PRO A 17 1.31 12.10 0.15
CA PRO A 17 2.70 11.77 -0.18
C PRO A 17 2.87 10.30 -0.56
N SER A 18 3.54 10.03 -1.66
CA SER A 18 3.75 8.66 -2.16
C SER A 18 4.82 7.92 -1.37
N LEU A 19 4.73 6.59 -1.35
CA LEU A 19 5.72 5.69 -0.76
C LEU A 19 6.34 4.84 -1.88
N VAL A 20 7.67 4.89 -2.01
CA VAL A 20 8.41 4.08 -2.98
C VAL A 20 9.06 2.89 -2.27
N LYS A 21 8.90 1.70 -2.84
CA LYS A 21 9.53 0.44 -2.41
C LYS A 21 10.21 -0.25 -3.58
N GLU A 22 11.30 -0.94 -3.30
CA GLU A 22 11.98 -1.84 -4.24
C GLU A 22 12.27 -3.15 -3.50
N PRO A 23 11.26 -4.02 -3.31
CA PRO A 23 11.45 -5.25 -2.56
C PRO A 23 12.41 -6.18 -3.30
N ASP A 24 13.47 -6.59 -2.64
CA ASP A 24 14.44 -7.54 -3.16
C ASP A 24 14.06 -9.00 -2.83
N SER A 25 14.81 -9.95 -3.36
CA SER A 25 14.56 -11.38 -3.11
C SER A 25 14.71 -11.75 -1.63
N LEU A 26 15.58 -11.07 -0.89
CA LEU A 26 15.72 -11.31 0.56
C LEU A 26 14.44 -10.89 1.30
N GLN A 27 13.86 -9.74 0.96
CA GLN A 27 12.60 -9.31 1.55
C GLN A 27 11.45 -10.27 1.26
N LEU A 28 11.41 -10.88 0.05
CA LEU A 28 10.40 -11.90 -0.27
C LEU A 28 10.56 -13.14 0.60
N VAL A 29 11.80 -13.60 0.85
CA VAL A 29 12.07 -14.71 1.75
C VAL A 29 11.69 -14.37 3.20
N GLN A 30 12.05 -13.19 3.67
CA GLN A 30 11.66 -12.71 5.00
C GLN A 30 10.14 -12.62 5.17
N TRP A 31 9.44 -12.13 4.15
CA TRP A 31 7.98 -12.09 4.15
C TRP A 31 7.37 -13.50 4.17
N ALA A 32 7.88 -14.43 3.37
CA ALA A 32 7.46 -15.82 3.38
C ALA A 32 7.62 -16.43 4.78
N ALA A 33 8.76 -16.21 5.43
CA ALA A 33 9.03 -16.70 6.78
C ALA A 33 8.09 -16.08 7.82
N GLY A 34 7.84 -14.77 7.76
CA GLY A 34 6.98 -14.05 8.71
C GLY A 34 5.49 -14.31 8.52
N SER A 35 5.04 -14.50 7.28
CA SER A 35 3.63 -14.71 6.94
C SER A 35 3.21 -16.17 6.84
N GLY A 36 4.18 -17.09 6.67
CA GLY A 36 3.93 -18.50 6.36
C GLY A 36 3.58 -18.76 4.89
N ASP A 37 3.62 -17.76 4.03
CA ASP A 37 3.35 -17.89 2.59
C ASP A 37 4.63 -18.32 1.84
N PHE A 38 4.90 -19.63 1.87
CA PHE A 38 5.99 -20.27 1.16
C PHE A 38 5.59 -20.81 -0.22
N TYR A 39 4.64 -20.22 -0.88
CA TYR A 39 4.32 -20.62 -2.25
C TYR A 39 5.52 -20.34 -3.17
N GLN A 40 5.99 -21.38 -3.84
CA GLN A 40 7.25 -21.37 -4.59
C GLN A 40 7.34 -20.29 -5.68
N ILE A 41 6.21 -19.74 -6.10
CA ILE A 41 6.14 -18.66 -7.09
C ILE A 41 6.87 -17.38 -6.60
N HIS A 42 7.12 -17.25 -5.31
CA HIS A 42 7.72 -16.07 -4.70
C HIS A 42 9.24 -16.19 -4.48
N TYR A 43 9.83 -17.37 -4.59
CA TYR A 43 11.25 -17.55 -4.30
C TYR A 43 11.99 -18.57 -5.18
N ASP A 44 11.28 -19.41 -5.96
CA ASP A 44 11.91 -20.40 -6.84
C ASP A 44 11.82 -19.95 -8.31
N PRO A 45 12.95 -19.48 -8.92
CA PRO A 45 12.92 -19.02 -10.31
C PRO A 45 12.54 -20.12 -11.31
N ALA A 46 12.91 -21.37 -11.04
CA ALA A 46 12.59 -22.49 -11.93
C ALA A 46 11.09 -22.79 -11.86
N PHE A 47 10.50 -22.76 -10.67
CA PHE A 47 9.07 -22.94 -10.50
C PHE A 47 8.28 -21.80 -11.16
N ALA A 48 8.68 -20.54 -10.96
CA ALA A 48 8.04 -19.38 -11.58
C ALA A 48 8.05 -19.49 -13.12
N LYS A 49 9.18 -19.84 -13.72
CA LYS A 49 9.32 -20.03 -15.17
C LYS A 49 8.44 -21.16 -15.69
N ARG A 50 8.36 -22.30 -15.01
CA ARG A 50 7.48 -23.40 -15.38
C ARG A 50 6.00 -23.00 -15.37
N ASN A 51 5.64 -22.00 -14.58
CA ASN A 51 4.28 -21.42 -14.51
C ASN A 51 4.09 -20.20 -15.42
N GLY A 52 4.98 -19.99 -16.39
CA GLY A 52 4.83 -18.96 -17.42
C GLY A 52 5.21 -17.54 -16.97
N LEU A 53 5.93 -17.40 -15.84
CA LEU A 53 6.39 -16.13 -15.32
C LEU A 53 7.84 -15.85 -15.73
N GLU A 54 8.20 -14.59 -15.79
CA GLU A 54 9.58 -14.14 -16.03
C GLU A 54 10.52 -14.57 -14.90
N GLY A 55 10.03 -14.58 -13.67
CA GLY A 55 10.73 -14.95 -12.46
C GLY A 55 9.81 -14.92 -11.25
N PRO A 56 10.36 -15.06 -10.03
CA PRO A 56 9.58 -14.90 -8.81
C PRO A 56 8.86 -13.56 -8.75
N ILE A 57 7.69 -13.53 -8.13
CA ILE A 57 6.85 -12.34 -8.02
C ILE A 57 6.70 -11.90 -6.55
N VAL A 58 6.49 -10.61 -6.37
CA VAL A 58 6.21 -10.01 -5.06
C VAL A 58 4.88 -10.53 -4.53
N HIS A 59 4.85 -10.95 -3.26
CA HIS A 59 3.62 -11.38 -2.60
C HIS A 59 2.55 -10.29 -2.65
N GLY A 60 1.33 -10.65 -3.00
CA GLY A 60 0.20 -9.73 -2.95
C GLY A 60 0.01 -9.11 -1.57
N ALA A 61 0.10 -9.94 -0.52
CA ALA A 61 -0.02 -9.48 0.86
C ALA A 61 1.11 -8.52 1.29
N LEU A 62 2.33 -8.63 0.73
CA LEU A 62 3.39 -7.65 0.96
C LEU A 62 3.05 -6.31 0.32
N LYS A 63 2.48 -6.29 -0.88
CA LYS A 63 2.00 -5.05 -1.51
C LYS A 63 0.86 -4.40 -0.71
N HIS A 64 -0.03 -5.20 -0.13
CA HIS A 64 -1.06 -4.72 0.80
C HIS A 64 -0.43 -4.09 2.05
N ALA A 65 0.59 -4.73 2.62
CA ALA A 65 1.33 -4.17 3.77
C ALA A 65 1.98 -2.81 3.45
N PHE A 66 2.54 -2.64 2.26
CA PHE A 66 3.08 -1.35 1.82
C PHE A 66 2.00 -0.27 1.67
N LEU A 67 0.79 -0.62 1.23
CA LEU A 67 -0.33 0.33 1.23
C LEU A 67 -0.73 0.72 2.67
N GLY A 68 -0.68 -0.23 3.61
CA GLY A 68 -0.86 0.06 5.04
C GLY A 68 0.25 0.98 5.59
N GLU A 69 1.50 0.77 5.20
CA GLU A 69 2.64 1.63 5.58
C GLU A 69 2.47 3.05 5.02
N LEU A 70 2.08 3.20 3.76
CA LEU A 70 1.77 4.50 3.14
C LEU A 70 0.79 5.29 4.01
N LEU A 71 -0.33 4.66 4.37
CA LEU A 71 -1.36 5.30 5.19
C LEU A 71 -0.87 5.60 6.60
N HIS A 72 -0.15 4.65 7.21
CA HIS A 72 0.37 4.84 8.57
C HIS A 72 1.33 6.04 8.65
N GLN A 73 2.25 6.14 7.70
CA GLN A 73 3.19 7.27 7.66
C GLN A 73 2.47 8.61 7.47
N TRP A 74 1.36 8.63 6.74
CA TRP A 74 0.58 9.84 6.50
C TRP A 74 -0.27 10.25 7.70
N VAL A 75 -0.95 9.30 8.37
CA VAL A 75 -1.89 9.64 9.46
C VAL A 75 -1.26 9.75 10.84
N ALA A 76 -0.06 9.18 11.06
CA ALA A 76 0.58 9.14 12.37
C ALA A 76 1.07 10.54 12.81
N PRO A 77 1.11 10.79 14.13
CA PRO A 77 0.78 9.87 15.23
C PRO A 77 -0.71 9.85 15.63
N GLY A 78 -1.47 10.90 15.32
CA GLY A 78 -2.83 11.12 15.86
C GLY A 78 -3.96 10.45 15.08
N GLY A 79 -3.74 10.17 13.80
CA GLY A 79 -4.74 9.50 12.96
C GLY A 79 -4.79 7.99 13.17
N ARG A 80 -5.82 7.36 12.60
CA ARG A 80 -6.01 5.89 12.68
C ARG A 80 -6.51 5.35 11.34
N ILE A 81 -5.95 4.22 10.93
CA ILE A 81 -6.46 3.45 9.80
C ILE A 81 -7.66 2.63 10.29
N LYS A 82 -8.80 2.79 9.62
CA LYS A 82 -10.04 2.05 9.91
C LYS A 82 -10.22 0.88 8.98
N ARG A 83 -9.84 1.03 7.72
CA ARG A 83 -9.94 -0.01 6.71
C ARG A 83 -8.89 0.20 5.62
N VAL A 84 -8.30 -0.89 5.17
CA VAL A 84 -7.48 -0.98 3.94
C VAL A 84 -7.97 -2.19 3.16
N ALA A 85 -8.25 -2.02 1.89
CA ALA A 85 -8.64 -3.10 1.00
C ALA A 85 -7.96 -2.91 -0.35
N CYS A 86 -7.54 -3.99 -0.99
CA CYS A 86 -6.99 -3.93 -2.33
C CYS A 86 -7.29 -5.21 -3.12
N SER A 87 -7.07 -5.14 -4.42
CA SER A 87 -7.11 -6.27 -5.35
C SER A 87 -5.76 -6.42 -6.03
N TYR A 88 -5.32 -7.66 -6.21
CA TYR A 88 -4.08 -7.97 -6.91
C TYR A 88 -4.37 -8.17 -8.39
N ARG A 89 -4.02 -7.19 -9.23
CA ARG A 89 -4.34 -7.16 -10.67
C ARG A 89 -3.12 -7.32 -11.56
N GLY A 90 -1.92 -7.14 -11.02
CA GLY A 90 -0.67 -7.30 -11.73
C GLY A 90 0.36 -8.04 -10.90
N MET A 91 1.28 -8.70 -11.59
CA MET A 91 2.41 -9.40 -11.00
C MET A 91 3.62 -8.50 -11.07
N ASP A 92 4.18 -8.18 -9.91
CA ASP A 92 5.36 -7.33 -9.80
C ASP A 92 6.59 -8.19 -9.50
N LEU A 93 7.69 -7.91 -10.19
CA LEU A 93 8.95 -8.60 -9.99
C LEU A 93 9.76 -7.93 -8.87
N PRO A 94 10.56 -8.69 -8.10
CA PRO A 94 11.49 -8.10 -7.14
C PRO A 94 12.57 -7.27 -7.84
N ASN A 95 13.23 -6.39 -7.06
CA ASN A 95 14.27 -5.46 -7.55
C ASN A 95 13.74 -4.48 -8.59
N ARG A 96 12.46 -4.20 -8.58
CA ARG A 96 11.82 -3.17 -9.40
C ARG A 96 11.03 -2.21 -8.53
N ARG A 97 11.00 -0.97 -8.97
CA ARG A 97 10.34 0.11 -8.26
C ARG A 97 8.83 -0.09 -8.24
N LEU A 98 8.24 -0.01 -7.05
CA LEU A 98 6.80 0.07 -6.81
C LEU A 98 6.50 1.40 -6.13
N THR A 99 5.60 2.18 -6.71
CA THR A 99 5.17 3.46 -6.14
C THR A 99 3.74 3.32 -5.61
N HIS A 100 3.59 3.50 -4.29
CA HIS A 100 2.31 3.45 -3.61
C HIS A 100 1.76 4.87 -3.49
N LYS A 101 0.52 5.07 -3.88
CA LYS A 101 -0.15 6.36 -3.97
C LYS A 101 -1.53 6.32 -3.32
N GLY A 102 -2.05 7.50 -2.98
CA GLY A 102 -3.41 7.65 -2.50
C GLY A 102 -3.98 9.00 -2.85
N LYS A 103 -5.29 9.02 -3.10
CA LYS A 103 -6.06 10.21 -3.42
C LYS A 103 -7.31 10.27 -2.56
N ILE A 104 -7.56 11.42 -1.96
CA ILE A 104 -8.72 11.64 -1.09
C ILE A 104 -9.98 11.73 -1.95
N THR A 105 -10.96 10.88 -1.67
CA THR A 105 -12.22 10.81 -2.42
C THR A 105 -13.40 11.37 -1.65
N LYS A 106 -13.37 11.27 -0.30
CA LYS A 106 -14.41 11.84 0.58
C LYS A 106 -13.82 12.32 1.89
N LYS A 107 -14.49 13.30 2.47
CA LYS A 107 -14.16 13.92 3.75
C LYS A 107 -15.45 14.29 4.45
N TYR A 108 -15.70 13.75 5.65
CA TYR A 108 -16.93 14.00 6.40
C TYR A 108 -16.76 13.74 7.89
N GLN A 109 -17.73 14.18 8.69
CA GLN A 109 -17.81 13.87 10.11
C GLN A 109 -18.94 12.88 10.37
N GLU A 110 -18.66 11.90 11.23
CA GLU A 110 -19.63 10.94 11.72
C GLU A 110 -19.55 10.90 13.25
N GLY A 111 -20.50 11.54 13.92
CA GLY A 111 -20.40 11.80 15.36
C GLY A 111 -19.15 12.63 15.68
N ALA A 112 -18.34 12.15 16.60
CA ALA A 112 -17.07 12.81 16.99
C ALA A 112 -15.88 12.42 16.10
N ARG A 113 -16.10 11.68 15.01
CA ARG A 113 -15.03 11.15 14.16
C ARG A 113 -14.90 11.96 12.87
N ASN A 114 -13.69 12.37 12.56
CA ASN A 114 -13.34 12.98 11.29
C ASN A 114 -12.87 11.89 10.35
N ILE A 115 -13.67 11.57 9.35
CA ILE A 115 -13.44 10.45 8.43
C ILE A 115 -12.94 10.95 7.08
N VAL A 116 -11.92 10.28 6.56
CA VAL A 116 -11.38 10.50 5.22
C VAL A 116 -11.35 9.16 4.49
N GLU A 117 -11.97 9.13 3.31
CA GLU A 117 -11.91 7.98 2.41
C GLU A 117 -10.92 8.26 1.28
N LEU A 118 -10.16 7.26 0.89
CA LEU A 118 -9.16 7.35 -0.15
C LEU A 118 -9.31 6.21 -1.16
N GLU A 119 -9.06 6.53 -2.43
CA GLU A 119 -8.55 5.56 -3.38
C GLU A 119 -7.04 5.42 -3.16
N ILE A 120 -6.56 4.19 -3.10
CA ILE A 120 -5.13 3.87 -2.94
C ILE A 120 -4.71 2.87 -4.00
N TRP A 121 -3.44 2.91 -4.42
CA TRP A 121 -2.96 1.96 -5.41
C TRP A 121 -1.43 1.85 -5.40
N ALA A 122 -0.93 0.76 -5.97
CA ALA A 122 0.48 0.60 -6.29
C ALA A 122 0.66 0.57 -7.81
N GLU A 123 1.68 1.29 -8.29
CA GLU A 123 2.12 1.34 -9.69
C GLU A 123 3.47 0.66 -9.83
N ASP A 124 3.65 -0.05 -10.94
CA ASP A 124 4.97 -0.56 -11.35
C ASP A 124 5.89 0.56 -11.86
N ALA A 125 7.11 0.22 -12.27
CA ALA A 125 8.09 1.17 -12.78
C ALA A 125 7.65 1.90 -14.07
N ASN A 126 6.66 1.38 -14.78
CA ASN A 126 6.09 1.96 -16.00
C ASN A 126 4.83 2.81 -15.73
N GLY A 127 4.44 2.95 -14.46
CA GLY A 127 3.23 3.69 -14.07
C GLY A 127 1.94 2.91 -14.24
N LYS A 128 2.00 1.59 -14.48
CA LYS A 128 0.83 0.74 -14.56
C LYS A 128 0.36 0.36 -13.17
N THR A 129 -0.91 0.60 -12.87
CA THR A 129 -1.54 0.15 -11.62
C THR A 129 -1.62 -1.37 -11.55
N THR A 130 -0.94 -1.97 -10.57
CA THR A 130 -0.92 -3.41 -10.33
C THR A 130 -1.74 -3.83 -9.13
N THR A 131 -2.01 -2.91 -8.21
CA THR A 131 -2.73 -3.17 -6.95
C THR A 131 -3.64 -1.99 -6.62
N PRO A 132 -4.84 -1.91 -7.23
CA PRO A 132 -5.84 -0.90 -6.88
C PRO A 132 -6.51 -1.23 -5.55
N GLY A 133 -6.93 -0.21 -4.81
CA GLY A 133 -7.57 -0.39 -3.52
C GLY A 133 -8.30 0.84 -2.99
N SER A 134 -8.77 0.74 -1.77
CA SER A 134 -9.44 1.80 -1.05
C SER A 134 -9.09 1.77 0.44
N ALA A 135 -9.20 2.91 1.08
CA ALA A 135 -8.93 3.04 2.51
C ALA A 135 -9.92 3.99 3.18
N VAL A 136 -10.09 3.78 4.48
CA VAL A 136 -10.80 4.69 5.37
C VAL A 136 -9.91 4.97 6.56
N VAL A 137 -9.70 6.24 6.85
CA VAL A 137 -8.90 6.68 7.99
C VAL A 137 -9.67 7.72 8.81
N THR A 138 -9.22 7.94 10.04
CA THR A 138 -9.64 9.08 10.84
C THR A 138 -8.46 10.01 11.08
N LEU A 139 -8.70 11.32 11.08
CA LEU A 139 -7.71 12.34 11.39
C LEU A 139 -8.12 13.14 12.64
N PRO A 140 -7.17 13.61 13.44
CA PRO A 140 -7.48 14.52 14.53
C PRO A 140 -7.91 15.89 13.98
N SER A 141 -8.69 16.64 14.77
CA SER A 141 -8.90 18.07 14.56
C SER A 141 -7.80 18.87 15.24
N ARG A 142 -7.57 20.07 14.74
CA ARG A 142 -6.88 21.10 15.51
C ARG A 142 -7.78 21.50 16.70
N ALA A 143 -7.20 21.54 17.87
CA ALA A 143 -7.92 21.97 19.09
C ALA A 143 -8.17 23.48 19.07
#